data_dcd1e479bb2b71962412d2ae8915ab3d
#
_entry.id   dcd1e479bb2b71962412d2ae8915ab3d
#
_cell.length_a   1.000
_cell.length_b   1.000
_cell.length_c   1.000
_cell.angle_alpha   90.00
_cell.angle_beta   90.00
_cell.angle_gamma   90.00
#
_symmetry.space_group_name_H-M   'P 1'
#
loop_
_entity.id
_entity.type
_entity.pdbx_description
1 polymer ?
#
loop_
_entity_poly.entity_id
_entity_poly.type
_entity_poly.pdbx_seq_one_letter_code
_entity_poly.pdbx_strand_id
1 'polypeptide(L)'
;MRKKEEKTMNEVLLSDSEKEILEWMWKEDKEYSYRDVAAQFGEDSEKGWKKQTLSTFLTRMEQKGVISVRCEGEERFKKRRYFKALNRQEYEKARARHLLDSYFDGSLNLFMSAFSGGEKLSGKEADELRKFLEDM
;
A
#
# COMPACT_ATOMS: atom_id res chain seq x y z
N MET A 1 -0.76 14.05 -17.86
CA MET A 1 0.38 13.82 -16.99
C MET A 1 0.06 14.05 -15.54
N ARG A 2 -0.50 15.19 -15.19
CA ARG A 2 -0.97 15.42 -13.83
C ARG A 2 -1.98 14.38 -13.37
N LYS A 3 -2.91 14.02 -14.23
CA LYS A 3 -3.91 13.00 -13.91
C LYS A 3 -3.27 11.66 -13.56
N LYS A 4 -2.17 11.33 -14.22
CA LYS A 4 -1.47 10.08 -13.97
C LYS A 4 -0.78 10.12 -12.60
N GLU A 5 -0.19 11.24 -12.23
CA GLU A 5 0.44 11.42 -10.92
C GLU A 5 -0.61 11.42 -9.81
N GLU A 6 -1.70 12.15 -10.00
CA GLU A 6 -2.80 12.19 -9.05
C GLU A 6 -3.41 10.82 -8.87
N LYS A 7 -3.59 10.09 -9.97
CA LYS A 7 -4.12 8.73 -9.92
C LYS A 7 -3.20 7.80 -9.16
N THR A 8 -1.89 7.90 -9.37
CA THR A 8 -0.91 7.10 -8.64
C THR A 8 -0.95 7.38 -7.15
N MET A 9 -1.06 8.65 -6.78
CA MET A 9 -1.17 9.07 -5.38
C MET A 9 -2.44 8.51 -4.73
N ASN A 10 -3.56 8.58 -5.42
CA ASN A 10 -4.82 8.05 -4.92
C ASN A 10 -4.83 6.53 -4.84
N GLU A 11 -4.13 5.88 -5.76
CA GLU A 11 -4.08 4.43 -5.84
C GLU A 11 -3.25 3.78 -4.74
N VAL A 12 -2.41 4.53 -4.06
CA VAL A 12 -1.59 4.01 -2.95
C VAL A 12 -2.44 3.58 -1.74
N LEU A 13 -3.62 4.20 -1.56
CA LEU A 13 -4.49 3.84 -0.46
C LEU A 13 -5.16 2.49 -0.70
N LEU A 14 -4.95 1.57 0.22
CA LEU A 14 -5.47 0.21 0.14
C LEU A 14 -6.77 0.08 0.95
N SER A 15 -7.66 -0.78 0.46
CA SER A 15 -8.79 -1.24 1.26
C SER A 15 -8.26 -2.14 2.38
N ASP A 16 -9.10 -2.41 3.37
CA ASP A 16 -8.71 -3.27 4.49
C ASP A 16 -8.30 -4.66 4.01
N SER A 17 -9.00 -5.21 3.05
CA SER A 17 -8.69 -6.54 2.49
C SER A 17 -7.36 -6.54 1.75
N GLU A 18 -7.13 -5.53 0.93
CA GLU A 18 -5.86 -5.39 0.21
C GLU A 18 -4.70 -5.22 1.19
N LYS A 19 -4.92 -4.46 2.25
CA LYS A 19 -3.90 -4.25 3.28
C LYS A 19 -3.55 -5.55 4.00
N GLU A 20 -4.54 -6.40 4.27
CA GLU A 20 -4.27 -7.70 4.88
C GLU A 20 -3.34 -8.56 4.01
N ILE A 21 -3.59 -8.54 2.69
CA ILE A 21 -2.74 -9.29 1.77
C ILE A 21 -1.30 -8.75 1.80
N LEU A 22 -1.16 -7.43 1.73
CA LEU A 22 0.16 -6.81 1.72
C LEU A 22 0.90 -7.05 3.04
N GLU A 23 0.21 -6.95 4.17
CA GLU A 23 0.81 -7.22 5.47
C GLU A 23 1.31 -8.67 5.57
N TRP A 24 0.57 -9.58 4.99
CA TRP A 24 1.00 -10.99 4.91
C TRP A 24 2.27 -11.12 4.06
N MET A 25 2.32 -10.41 2.93
CA MET A 25 3.50 -10.43 2.05
C MET A 25 4.73 -9.81 2.70
N TRP A 26 4.55 -8.87 3.62
CA TRP A 26 5.68 -8.24 4.32
C TRP A 26 6.37 -9.17 5.32
N LYS A 27 5.73 -10.26 5.71
CA LYS A 27 6.30 -11.16 6.71
C LYS A 27 7.55 -11.88 6.21
N GLU A 28 7.62 -12.13 4.93
CA GLU A 28 8.76 -12.81 4.32
C GLU A 28 9.19 -12.08 3.05
N ASP A 29 10.47 -12.15 2.77
CA ASP A 29 11.04 -11.53 1.58
C ASP A 29 11.12 -12.55 0.44
N LYS A 30 9.98 -12.86 -0.15
CA LYS A 30 9.90 -13.84 -1.23
C LYS A 30 8.77 -13.53 -2.20
N GLU A 31 8.81 -14.18 -3.35
CA GLU A 31 7.72 -14.15 -4.31
C GLU A 31 6.67 -15.19 -3.94
N TYR A 32 5.43 -14.90 -4.26
CA TYR A 32 4.30 -15.79 -4.01
C TYR A 32 3.61 -16.15 -5.33
N SER A 33 3.22 -17.41 -5.48
CA SER A 33 2.36 -17.82 -6.58
C SER A 33 0.90 -17.46 -6.24
N TYR A 34 0.03 -17.49 -7.24
CA TYR A 34 -1.40 -17.33 -6.98
C TYR A 34 -1.89 -18.40 -6.00
N ARG A 35 -1.39 -19.64 -6.15
CA ARG A 35 -1.76 -20.74 -5.26
C ARG A 35 -1.39 -20.43 -3.81
N ASP A 36 -0.23 -19.84 -3.58
CA ASP A 36 0.19 -19.44 -2.23
C ASP A 36 -0.78 -18.44 -1.63
N VAL A 37 -1.14 -17.44 -2.41
CA VAL A 37 -2.08 -16.39 -1.96
C VAL A 37 -3.47 -16.99 -1.71
N ALA A 38 -3.92 -17.86 -2.61
CA ALA A 38 -5.22 -18.51 -2.48
C ALA A 38 -5.27 -19.46 -1.28
N ALA A 39 -4.17 -20.10 -0.94
CA ALA A 39 -4.09 -20.96 0.25
C ALA A 39 -4.31 -20.15 1.53
N GLN A 40 -3.88 -18.90 1.53
CA GLN A 40 -3.99 -18.03 2.70
C GLN A 40 -5.33 -17.30 2.78
N PHE A 41 -5.90 -16.90 1.65
CA PHE A 41 -7.07 -16.03 1.60
C PHE A 41 -8.23 -16.58 0.77
N GLY A 42 -8.04 -17.64 0.02
CA GLY A 42 -9.01 -18.18 -0.92
C GLY A 42 -10.14 -18.98 -0.29
N GLU A 43 -10.90 -19.66 -1.13
CA GLU A 43 -12.12 -20.38 -0.73
C GLU A 43 -11.89 -21.43 0.34
N ASP A 44 -10.74 -22.09 0.33
CA ASP A 44 -10.42 -23.15 1.30
C ASP A 44 -9.75 -22.61 2.57
N SER A 45 -9.62 -21.31 2.70
CA SER A 45 -9.04 -20.66 3.88
C SER A 45 -10.13 -20.12 4.79
N GLU A 46 -9.74 -19.64 5.97
CA GLU A 46 -10.67 -18.99 6.89
C GLU A 46 -11.33 -17.76 6.29
N LYS A 47 -10.61 -17.01 5.43
CA LYS A 47 -11.16 -15.83 4.76
C LYS A 47 -12.23 -16.21 3.74
N GLY A 48 -12.06 -17.31 3.04
CA GLY A 48 -13.05 -17.81 2.10
C GLY A 48 -13.33 -16.92 0.92
N TRP A 49 -12.38 -16.10 0.51
CA TRP A 49 -12.60 -15.19 -0.64
C TRP A 49 -12.65 -15.98 -1.93
N LYS A 50 -13.64 -15.67 -2.75
CA LYS A 50 -13.80 -16.31 -4.06
C LYS A 50 -12.63 -15.94 -4.96
N LYS A 51 -12.34 -16.83 -5.91
CA LYS A 51 -11.23 -16.65 -6.86
C LYS A 51 -11.29 -15.28 -7.54
N GLN A 52 -12.46 -14.90 -8.02
CA GLN A 52 -12.64 -13.63 -8.72
C GLN A 52 -12.37 -12.43 -7.79
N THR A 53 -12.83 -12.52 -6.55
CA THR A 53 -12.60 -11.47 -5.56
C THR A 53 -11.11 -11.31 -5.26
N LEU A 54 -10.43 -12.42 -5.02
CA LEU A 54 -9.00 -12.40 -4.74
C LEU A 54 -8.21 -11.86 -5.92
N SER A 55 -8.53 -12.29 -7.14
CA SER A 55 -7.89 -11.81 -8.35
C SER A 55 -8.09 -10.31 -8.53
N THR A 56 -9.27 -9.80 -8.20
CA THR A 56 -9.55 -8.37 -8.27
C THR A 56 -8.66 -7.59 -7.29
N PHE A 57 -8.52 -8.07 -6.07
CA PHE A 57 -7.64 -7.43 -5.10
C PHE A 57 -6.20 -7.38 -5.60
N LEU A 58 -5.69 -8.49 -6.11
CA LEU A 58 -4.32 -8.54 -6.62
C LEU A 58 -4.12 -7.60 -7.80
N THR A 59 -5.07 -7.56 -8.73
CA THR A 59 -5.01 -6.65 -9.87
C THR A 59 -4.98 -5.19 -9.41
N ARG A 60 -5.85 -4.84 -8.47
CA ARG A 60 -5.88 -3.47 -7.93
C ARG A 60 -4.60 -3.11 -7.21
N MET A 61 -4.04 -4.04 -6.45
CA MET A 61 -2.79 -3.81 -5.73
C MET A 61 -1.63 -3.58 -6.71
N GLU A 62 -1.63 -4.30 -7.82
CA GLU A 62 -0.64 -4.07 -8.87
C GLU A 62 -0.81 -2.68 -9.49
N GLN A 63 -2.04 -2.30 -9.79
CA GLN A 63 -2.35 -0.98 -10.35
C GLN A 63 -1.97 0.14 -9.40
N LYS A 64 -2.12 -0.09 -8.11
CA LYS A 64 -1.73 0.87 -7.07
C LYS A 64 -0.22 0.94 -6.86
N GLY A 65 0.51 0.01 -7.43
CA GLY A 65 1.97 -0.01 -7.33
C GLY A 65 2.50 -0.56 -6.02
N VAL A 66 1.66 -1.22 -5.21
CA VAL A 66 2.11 -1.78 -3.93
C VAL A 66 2.65 -3.20 -4.06
N ILE A 67 2.28 -3.89 -5.16
CA ILE A 67 2.90 -5.17 -5.50
C ILE A 67 3.34 -5.14 -6.95
N SER A 68 4.32 -5.95 -7.28
CA SER A 68 4.74 -6.20 -8.66
C SER A 68 4.35 -7.62 -9.03
N VAL A 69 4.08 -7.83 -10.30
CA VAL A 69 3.67 -9.13 -10.83
C VAL A 69 4.63 -9.51 -11.95
N ARG A 70 5.20 -10.69 -11.81
CA ARG A 70 6.09 -11.24 -12.83
C ARG A 70 5.42 -12.48 -13.41
N CYS A 71 5.43 -12.60 -14.74
CA CYS A 71 4.89 -13.76 -15.42
C CYS A 71 6.02 -14.69 -15.84
N GLU A 72 5.87 -15.96 -15.54
CA GLU A 72 6.82 -17.00 -15.91
C GLU A 72 6.15 -18.01 -16.84
N GLY A 73 6.96 -18.57 -17.76
CA GLY A 73 6.51 -19.63 -18.64
C GLY A 73 5.95 -19.13 -19.96
N GLU A 74 5.59 -20.07 -20.79
CA GLU A 74 5.01 -19.79 -22.11
C GLU A 74 3.56 -19.34 -21.97
N GLU A 75 3.04 -18.66 -22.99
CA GLU A 75 1.74 -18.03 -22.98
C GLU A 75 0.60 -18.88 -22.44
N ARG A 76 0.62 -20.18 -22.79
CA ARG A 76 -0.43 -21.12 -22.35
C ARG A 76 -0.32 -21.50 -20.87
N PHE A 77 0.87 -21.37 -20.31
CA PHE A 77 1.16 -21.83 -18.95
C PHE A 77 1.78 -20.73 -18.11
N LYS A 78 1.45 -19.49 -18.43
CA LYS A 78 1.93 -18.34 -17.65
C LYS A 78 1.55 -18.49 -16.21
N LYS A 79 2.55 -18.52 -15.35
CA LYS A 79 2.37 -18.48 -13.92
C LYS A 79 2.74 -17.09 -13.43
N ARG A 80 1.86 -16.51 -12.64
CA ARG A 80 2.11 -15.20 -12.07
C ARG A 80 2.81 -15.35 -10.73
N ARG A 81 3.82 -14.52 -10.54
CA ARG A 81 4.54 -14.40 -9.27
C ARG A 81 4.30 -13.01 -8.73
N TYR A 82 3.90 -12.95 -7.49
CA TYR A 82 3.54 -11.70 -6.82
C TYR A 82 4.61 -11.38 -5.78
N PHE A 83 5.05 -10.12 -5.80
CA PHE A 83 6.08 -9.66 -4.90
C PHE A 83 5.73 -8.26 -4.40
N LYS A 84 6.02 -7.98 -3.13
CA LYS A 84 5.80 -6.63 -2.59
C LYS A 84 6.68 -5.64 -3.34
N ALA A 85 6.08 -4.57 -3.87
CA ALA A 85 6.82 -3.50 -4.53
C ALA A 85 7.24 -2.43 -3.52
N LEU A 86 6.46 -2.28 -2.43
CA LEU A 86 6.76 -1.36 -1.34
C LEU A 86 6.89 -2.15 -0.04
N ASN A 87 7.89 -1.82 0.76
CA ASN A 87 7.95 -2.35 2.12
C ASN A 87 7.01 -1.53 3.01
N ARG A 88 6.87 -1.93 4.27
CA ARG A 88 5.98 -1.25 5.22
C ARG A 88 6.30 0.23 5.35
N GLN A 89 7.57 0.56 5.49
CA GLN A 89 8.00 1.95 5.67
C GLN A 89 7.68 2.80 4.44
N GLU A 90 7.98 2.28 3.26
CA GLU A 90 7.68 2.96 2.00
C GLU A 90 6.18 3.18 1.83
N TYR A 91 5.37 2.16 2.14
CA TYR A 91 3.92 2.29 2.06
C TYR A 91 3.39 3.34 3.03
N GLU A 92 3.86 3.32 4.28
CA GLU A 92 3.40 4.28 5.28
C GLU A 92 3.77 5.72 4.91
N LYS A 93 4.95 5.92 4.33
CA LYS A 93 5.36 7.23 3.83
C LYS A 93 4.47 7.71 2.68
N ALA A 94 4.19 6.83 1.74
CA ALA A 94 3.32 7.16 0.61
C ALA A 94 1.91 7.51 1.08
N ARG A 95 1.39 6.77 2.06
CA ARG A 95 0.09 7.03 2.64
C ARG A 95 0.04 8.37 3.36
N ALA A 96 1.07 8.66 4.14
CA ALA A 96 1.18 9.94 4.85
C ALA A 96 1.26 11.11 3.87
N ARG A 97 2.03 10.95 2.80
CA ARG A 97 2.14 11.96 1.75
C ARG A 97 0.79 12.20 1.08
N HIS A 98 0.06 11.14 0.78
CA HIS A 98 -1.27 11.25 0.20
C HIS A 98 -2.20 12.03 1.12
N LEU A 99 -2.17 11.74 2.41
CA LEU A 99 -2.98 12.46 3.40
C LEU A 99 -2.65 13.95 3.41
N LEU A 100 -1.37 14.29 3.41
CA LEU A 100 -0.92 15.66 3.42
C LEU A 100 -1.38 16.41 2.17
N ASP A 101 -1.20 15.80 1.01
CA ASP A 101 -1.57 16.42 -0.26
C ASP A 101 -3.08 16.55 -0.44
N SER A 102 -3.84 15.57 0.06
CA SER A 102 -5.29 15.53 -0.13
C SER A 102 -6.06 16.46 0.81
N TYR A 103 -5.60 16.59 2.04
CA TYR A 103 -6.38 17.28 3.09
C TYR A 103 -5.76 18.57 3.56
N PHE A 104 -4.49 18.79 3.33
CA PHE A 104 -3.77 19.94 3.88
C PHE A 104 -3.00 20.71 2.82
N ASP A 105 -3.35 20.50 1.54
CA ASP A 105 -2.71 21.16 0.38
C ASP A 105 -1.18 21.09 0.41
N GLY A 106 -0.65 19.99 0.93
CA GLY A 106 0.78 19.82 1.05
C GLY A 106 1.42 20.62 2.17
N SER A 107 0.62 21.29 3.00
CA SER A 107 1.15 22.13 4.07
C SER A 107 1.44 21.31 5.33
N LEU A 108 2.71 21.20 5.65
CA LEU A 108 3.17 20.54 6.88
C LEU A 108 2.63 21.27 8.12
N ASN A 109 2.60 22.59 8.08
CA ASN A 109 2.13 23.38 9.23
C ASN A 109 0.65 23.16 9.50
N LEU A 110 -0.18 23.12 8.47
CA LEU A 110 -1.61 22.83 8.63
C LEU A 110 -1.83 21.42 9.16
N PHE A 111 -1.07 20.46 8.64
CA PHE A 111 -1.14 19.09 9.10
C PHE A 111 -0.82 19.00 10.59
N MET A 112 0.27 19.61 11.01
CA MET A 112 0.69 19.59 12.41
C MET A 112 -0.31 20.27 13.33
N SER A 113 -0.90 21.39 12.89
CA SER A 113 -1.93 22.08 13.66
C SER A 113 -3.17 21.23 13.87
N ALA A 114 -3.64 20.59 12.82
CA ALA A 114 -4.81 19.73 12.87
C ALA A 114 -4.54 18.50 13.74
N PHE A 115 -3.37 17.90 13.57
CA PHE A 115 -2.96 16.72 14.31
C PHE A 115 -2.89 16.96 15.81
N SER A 116 -2.38 18.12 16.21
CA SER A 116 -2.22 18.46 17.62
C SER A 116 -3.53 18.93 18.28
N GLY A 117 -4.59 19.11 17.49
CA GLY A 117 -5.87 19.59 18.02
C GLY A 117 -5.80 20.98 18.58
N GLY A 118 -4.84 21.79 18.11
CA GLY A 118 -4.60 23.14 18.62
C GLY A 118 -3.64 23.20 19.80
N GLU A 119 -3.25 22.07 20.33
CA GLU A 119 -2.22 22.01 21.37
C GLU A 119 -0.84 22.00 20.72
N LYS A 120 0.11 22.59 21.41
CA LYS A 120 1.47 22.59 20.91
C LYS A 120 2.11 21.22 21.13
N LEU A 121 2.67 20.68 20.07
CA LEU A 121 3.55 19.53 20.19
C LEU A 121 4.81 19.95 20.95
N SER A 122 5.39 19.03 21.70
CA SER A 122 6.71 19.29 22.29
C SER A 122 7.72 19.47 21.16
N GLY A 123 8.82 20.16 21.44
CA GLY A 123 9.87 20.34 20.43
C GLY A 123 10.34 19.04 19.85
N LYS A 124 10.50 18.01 20.69
CA LYS A 124 10.93 16.69 20.27
C LYS A 124 9.89 16.03 19.36
N GLU A 125 8.64 16.07 19.72
CA GLU A 125 7.55 15.49 18.92
C GLU A 125 7.45 16.18 17.56
N ALA A 126 7.52 17.50 17.54
CA ALA A 126 7.46 18.27 16.30
C ALA A 126 8.63 17.92 15.38
N ASP A 127 9.82 17.81 15.94
CA ASP A 127 11.02 17.48 15.17
C ASP A 127 10.94 16.07 14.58
N GLU A 128 10.48 15.11 15.35
CA GLU A 128 10.29 13.73 14.88
C GLU A 128 9.29 13.67 13.73
N LEU A 129 8.16 14.38 13.88
CA LEU A 129 7.13 14.40 12.86
C LEU A 129 7.63 15.07 11.57
N ARG A 130 8.31 16.21 11.69
CA ARG A 130 8.88 16.91 10.54
C ARG A 130 9.89 16.04 9.82
N LYS A 131 10.76 15.37 10.56
CA LYS A 131 11.77 14.51 9.98
C LYS A 131 11.14 13.36 9.20
N PHE A 132 10.10 12.74 9.76
CA PHE A 132 9.37 11.68 9.09
C PHE A 132 8.77 12.16 7.77
N LEU A 133 8.12 13.33 7.79
CA LEU A 133 7.45 13.87 6.61
C LEU A 133 8.42 14.39 5.55
N GLU A 134 9.54 14.95 5.95
CA GLU A 134 10.56 15.45 5.02
C GLU A 134 11.31 14.33 4.31
N ASP A 135 11.39 13.15 4.91
CA ASP A 135 12.05 11.98 4.33
C ASP A 135 11.19 11.28 3.25
N MET A 136 9.99 11.75 3.03
CA MET A 136 9.11 11.18 2.00
C MET A 136 9.48 11.61 0.59
#